data_cf32ded8c614fa4d25ac239b8b142fd2
#
_entry.id   cf32ded8c614fa4d25ac239b8b142fd2
#
_cell.length_a   1.000
_cell.length_b   1.000
_cell.length_c   1.000
_cell.angle_alpha   90.00
_cell.angle_beta   90.00
_cell.angle_gamma   90.00
#
_symmetry.space_group_name_H-M   'P 1'
#
loop_
_entity.id
_entity.type
_entity.pdbx_description
1 polymer ?
#
loop_
_entity_poly.entity_id
_entity_poly.type
_entity_poly.pdbx_seq_one_letter_code
_entity_poly.pdbx_strand_id
1 'polypeptide(L)'
;NKAVIYDLLFKVSAETLTTIAADPKHLGARVGITSVLHTWGSAMTHHPHVHMIVPGGGISLDRERWVACRPGFFLPVRVLSRLFRRLFLERLIATHKANRLKFFGGHVALADTKAFAAYLAPLRRTEWVVYAKRPFGGPQAVLAYLSRYTHRVAIANSRLIACDRAGVTFRWKDYRAEGRDRQKLMTLSTGEFIRRFLIHVLPQGFHRIRHYGLLASGTRADNIARARQLLAVANSQAEPATVADDQTKPTCPCCGGRMIVIEVFERGATPRHRPTAPPIVIRIDTS
;
A
#
# COMPACT_ATOMS: atom_id res chain seq x y z
N ASN A 1 -13.65 -0.53 14.52
CA ASN A 1 -12.39 0.20 14.76
C ASN A 1 -11.53 0.41 13.49
N LYS A 2 -11.97 -0.03 12.28
CA LYS A 2 -11.14 -0.02 11.05
C LYS A 2 -10.51 1.36 10.80
N ALA A 3 -11.31 2.43 10.70
CA ALA A 3 -10.80 3.76 10.38
C ALA A 3 -9.73 4.24 11.38
N VAL A 4 -9.98 4.05 12.67
CA VAL A 4 -9.08 4.47 13.74
C VAL A 4 -7.76 3.71 13.71
N ILE A 5 -7.83 2.37 13.58
CA ILE A 5 -6.63 1.51 13.55
C ILE A 5 -5.82 1.72 12.28
N TYR A 6 -6.47 1.87 11.13
CA TYR A 6 -5.76 2.12 9.87
C TYR A 6 -5.12 3.51 9.84
N ASP A 7 -5.78 4.53 10.40
CA ASP A 7 -5.21 5.87 10.57
C ASP A 7 -3.96 5.82 11.47
N LEU A 8 -4.07 5.11 12.59
CA LEU A 8 -2.95 4.88 13.50
C LEU A 8 -1.78 4.18 12.81
N LEU A 9 -2.07 3.12 12.04
CA LEU A 9 -1.07 2.37 11.29
C LEU A 9 -0.31 3.28 10.31
N PHE A 10 -1.00 4.11 9.56
CA PHE A 10 -0.38 5.08 8.66
C PHE A 10 0.50 6.09 9.38
N LYS A 11 -0.04 6.74 10.41
CA LYS A 11 0.67 7.79 11.15
C LYS A 11 1.92 7.27 11.82
N VAL A 12 1.81 6.16 12.53
CA VAL A 12 2.94 5.58 13.26
C VAL A 12 4.02 5.05 12.31
N SER A 13 3.63 4.43 11.19
CA SER A 13 4.61 3.97 10.21
C SER A 13 5.40 5.14 9.60
N ALA A 14 4.71 6.23 9.26
CA ALA A 14 5.35 7.42 8.72
C ALA A 14 6.24 8.10 9.77
N GLU A 15 5.76 8.28 10.99
CA GLU A 15 6.52 8.86 12.11
C GLU A 15 7.80 8.04 12.41
N THR A 16 7.66 6.71 12.46
CA THR A 16 8.81 5.81 12.67
C THR A 16 9.89 6.03 11.61
N LEU A 17 9.49 6.02 10.35
CA LEU A 17 10.43 6.11 9.24
C LEU A 17 11.08 7.50 9.17
N THR A 18 10.31 8.56 9.33
CA THR A 18 10.84 9.94 9.29
C THR A 18 11.76 10.22 10.48
N THR A 19 11.46 9.71 11.67
CA THR A 19 12.30 9.86 12.86
C THR A 19 13.67 9.19 12.66
N ILE A 20 13.68 7.95 12.22
CA ILE A 20 14.94 7.22 12.01
C ILE A 20 15.73 7.79 10.82
N ALA A 21 15.06 8.22 9.76
CA ALA A 21 15.72 8.83 8.62
C ALA A 21 16.35 10.18 8.96
N ALA A 22 15.73 10.96 9.84
CA ALA A 22 16.26 12.25 10.28
C ALA A 22 17.45 12.12 11.24
N ASP A 23 17.63 10.98 11.91
CA ASP A 23 18.75 10.76 12.83
C ASP A 23 20.09 10.72 12.04
N PRO A 24 21.07 11.60 12.38
CA PRO A 24 22.39 11.62 11.72
C PRO A 24 23.17 10.29 11.84
N LYS A 25 22.89 9.48 12.85
CA LYS A 25 23.46 8.13 13.00
C LYS A 25 23.01 7.17 11.90
N HIS A 26 21.94 7.49 11.20
CA HIS A 26 21.35 6.65 10.16
C HIS A 26 21.47 7.30 8.78
N LEU A 27 20.56 8.20 8.42
CA LEU A 27 20.60 8.90 7.14
C LEU A 27 20.88 10.41 7.32
N GLY A 28 20.39 11.03 8.39
CA GLY A 28 20.51 12.47 8.64
C GLY A 28 19.75 13.33 7.63
N ALA A 29 18.63 12.83 7.10
CA ALA A 29 17.87 13.52 6.07
C ALA A 29 16.37 13.39 6.23
N ARG A 30 15.63 14.36 5.69
CA ARG A 30 14.20 14.33 5.52
C ARG A 30 13.87 13.54 4.26
N VAL A 31 13.03 12.52 4.40
CA VAL A 31 12.62 11.66 3.28
C VAL A 31 11.17 11.93 2.88
N GLY A 32 10.85 11.59 1.64
CA GLY A 32 9.48 11.57 1.14
C GLY A 32 8.91 10.15 1.22
N ILE A 33 7.62 10.03 1.51
CA ILE A 33 6.98 8.73 1.65
C ILE A 33 5.64 8.73 0.92
N THR A 34 5.41 7.72 0.08
CA THR A 34 4.09 7.34 -0.41
C THR A 34 3.69 6.04 0.24
N SER A 35 2.65 6.05 1.07
CA SER A 35 2.13 4.90 1.80
C SER A 35 0.84 4.38 1.19
N VAL A 36 0.72 3.06 1.04
CA VAL A 36 -0.48 2.38 0.54
C VAL A 36 -0.92 1.34 1.54
N LEU A 37 -2.17 1.42 1.99
CA LEU A 37 -2.75 0.43 2.91
C LEU A 37 -3.18 -0.82 2.15
N HIS A 38 -2.76 -1.97 2.67
CA HIS A 38 -3.29 -3.27 2.35
C HIS A 38 -3.93 -3.90 3.58
N THR A 39 -5.02 -4.62 3.38
CA THR A 39 -5.75 -5.25 4.49
C THR A 39 -5.84 -6.76 4.36
N TRP A 40 -5.27 -7.35 3.29
CA TRP A 40 -5.43 -8.77 2.96
C TRP A 40 -4.11 -9.53 2.85
N GLY A 41 -4.13 -10.76 3.31
CA GLY A 41 -3.16 -11.79 2.99
C GLY A 41 -3.54 -12.58 1.73
N SER A 42 -2.67 -13.51 1.32
CA SER A 42 -2.87 -14.33 0.13
C SER A 42 -4.16 -15.17 0.18
N ALA A 43 -4.57 -15.64 1.36
CA ALA A 43 -5.79 -16.42 1.59
C ALA A 43 -7.04 -15.53 1.88
N MET A 44 -7.00 -14.25 1.56
CA MET A 44 -8.03 -13.26 1.89
C MET A 44 -8.29 -13.14 3.41
N THR A 45 -7.29 -13.47 4.22
CA THR A 45 -7.31 -13.22 5.67
C THR A 45 -7.11 -11.74 5.95
N HIS A 46 -7.74 -11.22 7.00
CA HIS A 46 -7.55 -9.84 7.42
C HIS A 46 -6.13 -9.64 7.98
N HIS A 47 -5.30 -8.93 7.22
CA HIS A 47 -3.89 -8.69 7.53
C HIS A 47 -3.51 -7.26 7.17
N PRO A 48 -3.93 -6.25 7.96
CA PRO A 48 -3.65 -4.86 7.65
C PRO A 48 -2.15 -4.54 7.80
N HIS A 49 -1.59 -3.96 6.74
CA HIS A 49 -0.21 -3.50 6.68
C HIS A 49 -0.06 -2.37 5.67
N VAL A 50 1.00 -1.59 5.79
CA VAL A 50 1.29 -0.52 4.85
C VAL A 50 2.52 -0.85 4.01
N HIS A 51 2.42 -0.57 2.71
CA HIS A 51 3.55 -0.53 1.80
C HIS A 51 4.00 0.91 1.67
N MET A 52 5.29 1.16 1.89
CA MET A 52 5.86 2.49 1.82
C MET A 52 6.89 2.54 0.69
N ILE A 53 6.70 3.47 -0.24
CA ILE A 53 7.67 3.77 -1.29
C ILE A 53 8.40 5.03 -0.87
N VAL A 54 9.72 4.92 -0.83
CA VAL A 54 10.61 5.96 -0.33
C VAL A 54 11.73 6.15 -1.33
N PRO A 55 12.10 7.39 -1.70
CA PRO A 55 13.29 7.65 -2.49
C PRO A 55 14.56 7.09 -1.85
N GLY A 56 15.56 6.75 -2.66
CA GLY A 56 16.85 6.26 -2.19
C GLY A 56 17.72 7.35 -1.57
N GLY A 57 17.13 8.28 -0.86
CA GLY A 57 17.77 9.40 -0.18
C GLY A 57 16.76 10.44 0.29
N GLY A 58 17.28 11.58 0.77
CA GLY A 58 16.48 12.69 1.25
C GLY A 58 17.22 14.02 1.23
N ILE A 59 16.51 15.08 1.54
CA ILE A 59 17.10 16.42 1.71
C ILE A 59 17.66 16.52 3.12
N SER A 60 18.93 16.93 3.27
CA SER A 60 19.57 17.18 4.57
C SER A 60 18.71 18.12 5.45
N LEU A 61 18.92 18.07 6.76
CA LEU A 61 18.12 18.85 7.71
C LEU A 61 18.24 20.36 7.50
N ASP A 62 19.45 20.83 7.09
CA ASP A 62 19.74 22.20 6.69
C ASP A 62 19.20 22.58 5.30
N ARG A 63 18.70 21.61 4.53
CA ARG A 63 18.17 21.75 3.15
C ARG A 63 19.23 22.09 2.09
N GLU A 64 20.50 21.91 2.37
CA GLU A 64 21.60 22.35 1.46
C GLU A 64 22.06 21.25 0.50
N ARG A 65 21.82 19.97 0.83
CA ARG A 65 22.31 18.85 0.01
C ARG A 65 21.33 17.69 -0.04
N TRP A 66 21.47 16.88 -1.08
CA TRP A 66 20.83 15.56 -1.17
C TRP A 66 21.71 14.53 -0.48
N VAL A 67 21.14 13.79 0.47
CA VAL A 67 21.82 12.69 1.17
C VAL A 67 21.33 11.39 0.57
N ALA A 68 22.19 10.71 -0.19
CA ALA A 68 21.85 9.41 -0.78
C ALA A 68 21.96 8.29 0.25
N CYS A 69 21.08 7.29 0.15
CA CYS A 69 21.21 6.05 0.90
C CYS A 69 22.44 5.26 0.42
N ARG A 70 23.00 4.43 1.30
CA ARG A 70 24.06 3.49 0.91
C ARG A 70 23.53 2.50 -0.13
N PRO A 71 24.34 2.07 -1.12
CA PRO A 71 23.93 1.07 -2.08
C PRO A 71 23.40 -0.20 -1.40
N GLY A 72 22.19 -0.64 -1.81
CA GLY A 72 21.57 -1.85 -1.27
C GLY A 72 21.06 -1.75 0.18
N PHE A 73 21.21 -0.61 0.85
CA PHE A 73 20.77 -0.39 2.23
C PHE A 73 19.96 0.90 2.35
N PHE A 74 18.83 0.83 3.05
CA PHE A 74 18.00 2.01 3.32
C PHE A 74 18.13 2.46 4.78
N LEU A 75 17.50 1.75 5.70
CA LEU A 75 17.51 1.99 7.15
C LEU A 75 17.52 0.65 7.89
N PRO A 76 18.03 0.62 9.14
CA PRO A 76 18.12 -0.63 9.91
C PRO A 76 16.75 -1.13 10.32
N VAL A 77 16.27 -2.22 9.70
CA VAL A 77 14.92 -2.76 9.91
C VAL A 77 14.60 -3.12 11.36
N ARG A 78 15.60 -3.57 12.14
CA ARG A 78 15.41 -3.86 13.57
C ARG A 78 15.13 -2.59 14.38
N VAL A 79 15.77 -1.47 14.05
CA VAL A 79 15.53 -0.18 14.71
C VAL A 79 14.14 0.33 14.35
N LEU A 80 13.78 0.26 13.06
CA LEU A 80 12.43 0.59 12.59
C LEU A 80 11.37 -0.26 13.31
N SER A 81 11.55 -1.58 13.40
CA SER A 81 10.62 -2.50 14.06
C SER A 81 10.39 -2.14 15.53
N ARG A 82 11.47 -1.88 16.27
CA ARG A 82 11.39 -1.55 17.70
C ARG A 82 10.68 -0.21 17.93
N LEU A 83 11.02 0.81 17.14
CA LEU A 83 10.38 2.12 17.25
C LEU A 83 8.90 2.05 16.85
N PHE A 84 8.60 1.39 15.72
CA PHE A 84 7.22 1.20 15.26
C PHE A 84 6.37 0.50 16.31
N ARG A 85 6.84 -0.62 16.87
CA ARG A 85 6.15 -1.35 17.93
C ARG A 85 5.85 -0.46 19.13
N ARG A 86 6.86 0.28 19.62
CA ARG A 86 6.71 1.18 20.76
C ARG A 86 5.65 2.23 20.48
N LEU A 87 5.81 3.00 19.41
CA LEU A 87 4.91 4.10 19.08
C LEU A 87 3.48 3.61 18.80
N PHE A 88 3.34 2.46 18.10
CA PHE A 88 2.03 1.91 17.82
C PHE A 88 1.29 1.52 19.10
N LEU A 89 1.94 0.81 20.02
CA LEU A 89 1.32 0.41 21.28
C LEU A 89 1.02 1.61 22.19
N GLU A 90 1.92 2.60 22.25
CA GLU A 90 1.69 3.85 23.00
C GLU A 90 0.46 4.61 22.47
N ARG A 91 0.39 4.80 21.15
CA ARG A 91 -0.74 5.50 20.50
C ARG A 91 -2.04 4.70 20.59
N LEU A 92 -1.96 3.35 20.51
CA LEU A 92 -3.12 2.50 20.68
C LEU A 92 -3.69 2.58 22.09
N ILE A 93 -2.85 2.61 23.13
CA ILE A 93 -3.26 2.82 24.51
C ILE A 93 -3.86 4.21 24.70
N ALA A 94 -3.24 5.25 24.14
CA ALA A 94 -3.79 6.60 24.18
C ALA A 94 -5.17 6.68 23.50
N THR A 95 -5.34 5.98 22.39
CA THR A 95 -6.61 5.89 21.66
C THR A 95 -7.69 5.17 22.49
N HIS A 96 -7.32 4.12 23.23
CA HIS A 96 -8.18 3.42 24.16
C HIS A 96 -8.62 4.34 25.31
N LYS A 97 -7.66 4.99 25.97
CA LYS A 97 -7.93 5.94 27.07
C LYS A 97 -8.85 7.11 26.64
N ALA A 98 -8.76 7.50 25.36
CA ALA A 98 -9.63 8.51 24.77
C ALA A 98 -11.02 7.98 24.36
N ASN A 99 -11.38 6.75 24.74
CA ASN A 99 -12.65 6.08 24.42
C ASN A 99 -12.97 6.02 22.90
N ARG A 100 -11.94 5.98 22.05
CA ARG A 100 -12.10 5.94 20.59
C ARG A 100 -12.16 4.53 20.03
N LEU A 101 -11.97 3.51 20.86
CA LEU A 101 -12.09 2.09 20.49
C LEU A 101 -13.42 1.53 21.02
N LYS A 102 -14.05 0.70 20.20
CA LYS A 102 -15.28 0.00 20.54
C LYS A 102 -15.03 -1.50 20.57
N PHE A 103 -15.54 -2.17 21.59
CA PHE A 103 -15.37 -3.60 21.81
C PHE A 103 -16.74 -4.29 21.87
N PHE A 104 -16.86 -5.46 21.22
CA PHE A 104 -18.10 -6.20 21.08
C PHE A 104 -17.87 -7.68 21.30
N GLY A 105 -18.93 -8.42 21.63
CA GLY A 105 -18.90 -9.87 21.81
C GLY A 105 -17.86 -10.30 22.83
N GLY A 106 -17.05 -11.29 22.54
CA GLY A 106 -16.01 -11.80 23.43
C GLY A 106 -14.90 -10.81 23.79
N HIS A 107 -14.89 -9.61 23.21
CA HIS A 107 -13.90 -8.58 23.46
C HIS A 107 -14.40 -7.42 24.34
N VAL A 108 -15.62 -7.47 24.86
CA VAL A 108 -16.21 -6.38 25.67
C VAL A 108 -15.35 -6.07 26.90
N ALA A 109 -14.74 -7.06 27.52
CA ALA A 109 -13.85 -6.89 28.66
C ALA A 109 -12.63 -5.98 28.37
N LEU A 110 -12.23 -5.86 27.11
CA LEU A 110 -11.13 -4.97 26.71
C LEU A 110 -11.48 -3.47 26.78
N ALA A 111 -12.72 -3.12 27.06
CA ALA A 111 -13.08 -1.74 27.42
C ALA A 111 -12.42 -1.30 28.73
N ASP A 112 -12.15 -2.24 29.64
CA ASP A 112 -11.39 -1.96 30.86
C ASP A 112 -9.90 -1.71 30.56
N THR A 113 -9.34 -0.69 31.16
CA THR A 113 -7.96 -0.27 30.91
C THR A 113 -6.93 -1.30 31.35
N LYS A 114 -7.18 -2.02 32.46
CA LYS A 114 -6.25 -3.03 32.98
C LYS A 114 -6.29 -4.28 32.10
N ALA A 115 -7.49 -4.72 31.72
CA ALA A 115 -7.68 -5.85 30.79
C ALA A 115 -7.04 -5.56 29.43
N PHE A 116 -7.19 -4.35 28.90
CA PHE A 116 -6.57 -3.95 27.64
C PHE A 116 -5.04 -3.91 27.72
N ALA A 117 -4.49 -3.37 28.80
CA ALA A 117 -3.05 -3.36 29.02
C ALA A 117 -2.46 -4.77 29.15
N ALA A 118 -3.14 -5.68 29.84
CA ALA A 118 -2.77 -7.09 29.97
C ALA A 118 -2.81 -7.80 28.61
N TYR A 119 -3.85 -7.55 27.80
CA TYR A 119 -3.98 -8.06 26.44
C TYR A 119 -2.82 -7.64 25.53
N LEU A 120 -2.33 -6.41 25.66
CA LEU A 120 -1.22 -5.89 24.87
C LEU A 120 0.17 -6.28 25.39
N ALA A 121 0.30 -6.75 26.64
CA ALA A 121 1.58 -7.04 27.26
C ALA A 121 2.46 -8.04 26.49
N PRO A 122 1.95 -9.16 25.95
CA PRO A 122 2.74 -10.07 25.13
C PRO A 122 3.29 -9.42 23.87
N LEU A 123 2.53 -8.50 23.24
CA LEU A 123 2.93 -7.85 21.98
C LEU A 123 4.14 -6.92 22.15
N ARG A 124 4.43 -6.47 23.38
CA ARG A 124 5.62 -5.68 23.70
C ARG A 124 6.90 -6.49 23.62
N ARG A 125 6.83 -7.80 23.83
CA ARG A 125 7.97 -8.73 23.83
C ARG A 125 8.19 -9.38 22.47
N THR A 126 7.16 -9.46 21.64
CA THR A 126 7.23 -10.04 20.30
C THR A 126 7.96 -9.12 19.35
N GLU A 127 8.83 -9.64 18.51
CA GLU A 127 9.41 -8.86 17.40
C GLU A 127 8.36 -8.62 16.32
N TRP A 128 8.26 -7.36 15.88
CA TRP A 128 7.34 -6.96 14.82
C TRP A 128 8.06 -6.93 13.48
N VAL A 129 7.38 -7.41 12.45
CA VAL A 129 7.98 -7.54 11.13
C VAL A 129 8.00 -6.19 10.41
N VAL A 130 9.21 -5.73 10.09
CA VAL A 130 9.46 -4.65 9.13
C VAL A 130 10.37 -5.22 8.05
N TYR A 131 10.00 -5.00 6.80
CA TYR A 131 10.75 -5.52 5.67
C TYR A 131 11.10 -4.39 4.70
N ALA A 132 12.39 -4.23 4.40
CA ALA A 132 12.89 -3.31 3.39
C ALA A 132 13.32 -4.09 2.15
N LYS A 133 12.76 -3.74 1.00
CA LYS A 133 13.17 -4.28 -0.30
C LYS A 133 14.32 -3.50 -0.87
N ARG A 134 15.10 -4.15 -1.74
CA ARG A 134 16.09 -3.48 -2.58
C ARG A 134 15.41 -2.42 -3.45
N PRO A 135 16.13 -1.36 -3.84
CA PRO A 135 15.60 -0.30 -4.70
C PRO A 135 15.02 -0.82 -6.01
N PHE A 136 14.03 -0.12 -6.53
CA PHE A 136 13.50 -0.39 -7.87
C PHE A 136 14.49 0.04 -8.95
N GLY A 137 14.47 -0.66 -10.08
CA GLY A 137 15.24 -0.33 -11.28
C GLY A 137 14.58 0.78 -12.11
N GLY A 138 14.28 1.93 -11.53
CA GLY A 138 13.74 3.09 -12.24
C GLY A 138 12.24 3.35 -12.05
N PRO A 139 11.72 4.45 -12.64
CA PRO A 139 10.36 4.93 -12.44
C PRO A 139 9.29 3.96 -12.96
N GLN A 140 9.54 3.26 -14.06
CA GLN A 140 8.60 2.28 -14.62
C GLN A 140 8.35 1.12 -13.65
N ALA A 141 9.40 0.64 -12.96
CA ALA A 141 9.25 -0.40 -11.95
C ALA A 141 8.46 0.09 -10.73
N VAL A 142 8.61 1.37 -10.34
CA VAL A 142 7.80 2.01 -9.28
C VAL A 142 6.34 2.09 -9.71
N LEU A 143 6.04 2.55 -10.93
CA LEU A 143 4.68 2.63 -11.46
C LEU A 143 4.03 1.26 -11.57
N ALA A 144 4.75 0.26 -12.09
CA ALA A 144 4.27 -1.12 -12.15
C ALA A 144 4.01 -1.73 -10.75
N TYR A 145 4.81 -1.34 -9.76
CA TYR A 145 4.57 -1.72 -8.38
C TYR A 145 3.30 -1.04 -7.84
N LEU A 146 3.18 0.28 -7.97
CA LEU A 146 2.02 1.05 -7.52
C LEU A 146 0.72 0.53 -8.15
N SER A 147 0.69 0.31 -9.45
CA SER A 147 -0.50 -0.17 -10.17
C SER A 147 -1.02 -1.49 -9.60
N ARG A 148 -0.12 -2.43 -9.26
CA ARG A 148 -0.53 -3.71 -8.65
C ARG A 148 -1.21 -3.55 -7.30
N TYR A 149 -0.85 -2.52 -6.55
CA TYR A 149 -1.30 -2.34 -5.18
C TYR A 149 -2.46 -1.34 -5.03
N THR A 150 -2.65 -0.45 -6.01
CA THR A 150 -3.70 0.57 -5.97
C THR A 150 -5.02 0.09 -6.57
N HIS A 151 -4.98 -0.77 -7.60
CA HIS A 151 -6.19 -1.22 -8.31
C HIS A 151 -6.79 -2.54 -7.81
N ARG A 152 -6.08 -3.28 -6.94
CA ARG A 152 -6.57 -4.57 -6.46
C ARG A 152 -7.22 -4.45 -5.10
N VAL A 153 -8.37 -5.13 -4.94
CA VAL A 153 -9.02 -5.34 -3.65
C VAL A 153 -9.04 -6.85 -3.38
N ALA A 154 -8.48 -7.26 -2.26
CA ALA A 154 -8.47 -8.62 -1.72
C ALA A 154 -7.98 -9.73 -2.65
N ILE A 155 -8.55 -9.88 -3.86
CA ILE A 155 -8.22 -10.93 -4.81
C ILE A 155 -8.25 -10.40 -6.25
N ALA A 156 -7.40 -10.91 -7.13
CA ALA A 156 -7.43 -10.64 -8.56
C ALA A 156 -8.24 -11.72 -9.28
N ASN A 157 -9.00 -11.36 -10.31
CA ASN A 157 -9.81 -12.30 -11.09
C ASN A 157 -8.99 -13.49 -11.63
N SER A 158 -7.74 -13.27 -12.02
CA SER A 158 -6.83 -14.34 -12.47
C SER A 158 -6.53 -15.42 -11.44
N ARG A 159 -6.91 -15.21 -10.17
CA ARG A 159 -6.77 -16.19 -9.09
C ARG A 159 -8.05 -17.03 -8.89
N LEU A 160 -9.19 -16.57 -9.39
CA LEU A 160 -10.44 -17.33 -9.35
C LEU A 160 -10.36 -18.49 -10.33
N ILE A 161 -10.79 -19.69 -9.91
CA ILE A 161 -10.76 -20.93 -10.69
C ILE A 161 -12.17 -21.36 -11.02
N ALA A 162 -13.05 -21.42 -10.01
CA ALA A 162 -14.42 -21.87 -10.16
C ALA A 162 -15.34 -21.16 -9.16
N CYS A 163 -16.60 -21.05 -9.54
CA CYS A 163 -17.70 -20.64 -8.67
C CYS A 163 -18.88 -21.54 -8.99
N ASP A 164 -19.22 -22.44 -8.08
CA ASP A 164 -20.24 -23.47 -8.26
C ASP A 164 -21.00 -23.72 -6.95
N ARG A 165 -21.78 -24.81 -6.89
CA ARG A 165 -22.55 -25.17 -5.68
C ARG A 165 -21.66 -25.50 -4.47
N ALA A 166 -20.42 -25.93 -4.67
CA ALA A 166 -19.46 -26.20 -3.61
C ALA A 166 -18.88 -24.91 -3.01
N GLY A 167 -18.92 -23.80 -3.78
CA GLY A 167 -18.44 -22.50 -3.35
C GLY A 167 -17.52 -21.83 -4.36
N VAL A 168 -16.61 -21.00 -3.87
CA VAL A 168 -15.64 -20.27 -4.69
C VAL A 168 -14.25 -20.84 -4.48
N THR A 169 -13.66 -21.37 -5.56
CA THR A 169 -12.30 -21.93 -5.58
C THR A 169 -11.33 -20.93 -6.17
N PHE A 170 -10.21 -20.69 -5.48
CA PHE A 170 -9.18 -19.75 -5.93
C PHE A 170 -7.77 -20.19 -5.55
N ARG A 171 -6.78 -19.67 -6.28
CA ARG A 171 -5.35 -19.85 -5.98
C ARG A 171 -4.90 -18.94 -4.85
N TRP A 172 -4.13 -19.48 -3.90
CA TRP A 172 -3.48 -18.70 -2.86
C TRP A 172 -2.03 -19.14 -2.66
N LYS A 173 -1.21 -18.28 -2.06
CA LYS A 173 0.18 -18.59 -1.73
C LYS A 173 0.31 -18.91 -0.26
N ASP A 174 0.76 -20.13 0.05
CA ASP A 174 1.17 -20.49 1.39
C ASP A 174 2.65 -20.10 1.58
N TYR A 175 2.88 -19.03 2.31
CA TYR A 175 4.23 -18.51 2.54
C TYR A 175 5.06 -19.37 3.51
N ARG A 176 4.48 -20.41 4.13
CA ARG A 176 5.18 -21.40 4.96
C ARG A 176 5.81 -22.50 4.13
N ALA A 177 5.34 -22.69 2.89
CA ALA A 177 5.88 -23.64 1.93
C ALA A 177 6.86 -22.97 0.97
N GLU A 178 7.81 -23.72 0.46
CA GLU A 178 8.80 -23.27 -0.52
C GLU A 178 8.54 -23.84 -1.92
N GLY A 179 9.17 -23.25 -2.94
CA GLY A 179 9.10 -23.73 -4.32
C GLY A 179 7.69 -23.76 -4.91
N ARG A 180 7.38 -24.81 -5.68
CA ARG A 180 6.09 -25.02 -6.36
C ARG A 180 4.94 -25.27 -5.39
N ASP A 181 5.20 -25.90 -4.24
CA ASP A 181 4.19 -26.24 -3.22
C ASP A 181 3.62 -25.01 -2.51
N ARG A 182 4.20 -23.84 -2.75
CA ARG A 182 3.67 -22.56 -2.29
C ARG A 182 2.31 -22.20 -2.93
N GLN A 183 2.04 -22.67 -4.15
CA GLN A 183 0.78 -22.40 -4.85
C GLN A 183 -0.24 -23.48 -4.51
N LYS A 184 -1.28 -23.10 -3.77
CA LYS A 184 -2.36 -24.00 -3.32
C LYS A 184 -3.71 -23.52 -3.81
N LEU A 185 -4.69 -24.42 -3.86
CA LEU A 185 -6.09 -24.12 -4.08
C LEU A 185 -6.81 -24.05 -2.74
N MET A 186 -7.82 -23.18 -2.66
CA MET A 186 -8.72 -23.07 -1.52
C MET A 186 -10.14 -22.90 -2.06
N THR A 187 -11.04 -23.73 -1.53
CA THR A 187 -12.48 -23.58 -1.78
C THR A 187 -13.12 -23.07 -0.50
N LEU A 188 -13.87 -21.99 -0.60
CA LEU A 188 -14.67 -21.44 0.49
C LEU A 188 -16.13 -21.51 0.11
N SER A 189 -17.02 -21.75 1.08
CA SER A 189 -18.44 -21.53 0.84
C SER A 189 -18.68 -20.10 0.35
N THR A 190 -19.69 -19.88 -0.47
CA THR A 190 -19.98 -18.56 -1.05
C THR A 190 -20.11 -17.49 0.04
N GLY A 191 -20.81 -17.80 1.15
CA GLY A 191 -20.94 -16.88 2.27
C GLY A 191 -19.62 -16.50 2.92
N GLU A 192 -18.73 -17.48 3.16
CA GLU A 192 -17.39 -17.22 3.73
C GLU A 192 -16.49 -16.43 2.78
N PHE A 193 -16.56 -16.70 1.47
CA PHE A 193 -15.84 -15.91 0.47
C PHE A 193 -16.30 -14.45 0.48
N ILE A 194 -17.62 -14.21 0.45
CA ILE A 194 -18.20 -12.86 0.53
C ILE A 194 -17.80 -12.18 1.84
N ARG A 195 -17.89 -12.87 2.97
CA ARG A 195 -17.48 -12.34 4.27
C ARG A 195 -16.02 -11.91 4.26
N ARG A 196 -15.10 -12.77 3.76
CA ARG A 196 -13.68 -12.42 3.63
C ARG A 196 -13.45 -11.26 2.69
N PHE A 197 -14.17 -11.19 1.59
CA PHE A 197 -14.05 -10.07 0.65
C PHE A 197 -14.50 -8.75 1.31
N LEU A 198 -15.68 -8.74 1.95
CA LEU A 198 -16.26 -7.54 2.56
C LEU A 198 -15.43 -7.00 3.74
N ILE A 199 -14.69 -7.85 4.45
CA ILE A 199 -13.82 -7.38 5.54
C ILE A 199 -12.71 -6.43 5.03
N HIS A 200 -12.40 -6.45 3.74
CA HIS A 200 -11.39 -5.59 3.12
C HIS A 200 -11.95 -4.28 2.57
N VAL A 201 -13.26 -4.14 2.52
CA VAL A 201 -13.90 -2.87 2.13
C VAL A 201 -13.52 -1.81 3.15
N LEU A 202 -12.99 -0.71 2.65
CA LEU A 202 -12.56 0.41 3.47
C LEU A 202 -13.78 1.26 3.91
N PRO A 203 -13.69 1.94 5.03
CA PRO A 203 -14.70 2.91 5.43
C PRO A 203 -14.90 3.99 4.35
N GLN A 204 -16.13 4.51 4.26
CA GLN A 204 -16.43 5.61 3.34
C GLN A 204 -15.49 6.81 3.56
N GLY A 205 -14.99 7.39 2.48
CA GLY A 205 -14.05 8.52 2.52
C GLY A 205 -12.64 8.19 3.02
N PHE A 206 -12.33 6.91 3.30
CA PHE A 206 -11.01 6.53 3.79
C PHE A 206 -9.98 6.46 2.64
N HIS A 207 -9.01 7.37 2.66
CA HIS A 207 -7.93 7.39 1.68
C HIS A 207 -6.95 6.24 1.89
N ARG A 208 -6.84 5.36 0.89
CA ARG A 208 -5.93 4.20 0.87
C ARG A 208 -4.48 4.60 0.65
N ILE A 209 -4.24 5.72 -0.03
CA ILE A 209 -2.90 6.23 -0.34
C ILE A 209 -2.70 7.53 0.42
N ARG A 210 -1.55 7.67 1.08
CA ARG A 210 -1.19 8.88 1.81
C ARG A 210 0.28 9.23 1.58
N HIS A 211 0.57 10.51 1.61
CA HIS A 211 1.91 11.05 1.40
C HIS A 211 2.41 11.74 2.66
N TYR A 212 3.70 11.55 2.98
CA TYR A 212 4.32 12.10 4.17
C TYR A 212 5.72 12.65 3.90
N GLY A 213 6.25 13.39 4.86
CA GLY A 213 7.58 14.01 4.77
C GLY A 213 7.68 14.96 3.59
N LEU A 214 8.70 14.82 2.75
CA LEU A 214 8.89 15.68 1.57
C LEU A 214 7.75 15.62 0.55
N LEU A 215 6.93 14.54 0.58
CA LEU A 215 5.80 14.35 -0.33
C LEU A 215 4.45 14.75 0.28
N ALA A 216 4.44 15.33 1.50
CA ALA A 216 3.21 15.84 2.10
C ALA A 216 2.61 16.95 1.23
N SER A 217 1.27 16.96 1.07
CA SER A 217 0.56 17.80 0.09
C SER A 217 0.90 19.28 0.15
N GLY A 218 0.98 19.85 1.36
CA GLY A 218 1.20 21.29 1.55
C GLY A 218 2.59 21.81 1.15
N THR A 219 3.61 20.95 1.09
CA THR A 219 5.00 21.35 0.80
C THR A 219 5.64 20.54 -0.33
N ARG A 220 4.85 19.71 -1.00
CA ARG A 220 5.35 18.75 -2.01
C ARG A 220 6.01 19.43 -3.20
N ALA A 221 5.40 20.48 -3.74
CA ALA A 221 5.92 21.18 -4.92
C ALA A 221 7.33 21.74 -4.62
N ASP A 222 7.46 22.48 -3.52
CA ASP A 222 8.72 23.13 -3.11
C ASP A 222 9.80 22.11 -2.79
N ASN A 223 9.43 21.03 -2.09
CA ASN A 223 10.37 19.96 -1.76
C ASN A 223 10.85 19.20 -3.00
N ILE A 224 9.98 18.96 -3.99
CA ILE A 224 10.37 18.32 -5.26
C ILE A 224 11.26 19.26 -6.08
N ALA A 225 10.92 20.54 -6.16
CA ALA A 225 11.76 21.53 -6.82
C ALA A 225 13.15 21.60 -6.20
N ARG A 226 13.21 21.65 -4.86
CA ARG A 226 14.49 21.65 -4.14
C ARG A 226 15.28 20.36 -4.36
N ALA A 227 14.65 19.20 -4.32
CA ALA A 227 15.31 17.93 -4.59
C ALA A 227 15.91 17.88 -6.01
N ARG A 228 15.19 18.38 -7.01
CA ARG A 228 15.66 18.47 -8.40
C ARG A 228 16.91 19.37 -8.51
N GLN A 229 16.88 20.53 -7.85
CA GLN A 229 18.04 21.44 -7.81
C GLN A 229 19.26 20.74 -7.20
N LEU A 230 19.09 20.10 -6.04
CA LEU A 230 20.16 19.42 -5.32
C LEU A 230 20.73 18.21 -6.07
N LEU A 231 19.91 17.58 -6.91
CA LEU A 231 20.32 16.46 -7.76
C LEU A 231 20.85 16.92 -9.12
N ALA A 232 20.93 18.22 -9.39
CA ALA A 232 21.31 18.80 -10.68
C ALA A 232 20.50 18.20 -11.86
N VAL A 233 19.27 17.77 -11.61
CA VAL A 233 18.38 17.30 -12.66
C VAL A 233 17.98 18.53 -13.46
N ALA A 234 18.47 18.64 -14.70
CA ALA A 234 17.98 19.65 -15.63
C ALA A 234 16.46 19.66 -15.58
N ASN A 235 15.87 20.85 -15.49
CA ASN A 235 14.43 21.00 -15.66
C ASN A 235 14.11 20.46 -17.07
N SER A 236 13.81 19.17 -17.15
CA SER A 236 12.96 18.68 -18.21
C SER A 236 11.62 19.38 -17.90
N GLN A 237 11.49 20.61 -18.37
CA GLN A 237 10.20 21.06 -18.79
C GLN A 237 9.76 19.92 -19.73
N ALA A 238 8.87 19.06 -19.25
CA ALA A 238 7.94 18.48 -20.18
C ALA A 238 7.44 19.69 -20.94
N GLU A 239 7.93 19.87 -22.19
CA GLU A 239 7.22 20.70 -23.14
C GLU A 239 5.79 20.30 -22.92
N PRO A 240 4.89 21.25 -22.66
CA PRO A 240 3.48 20.92 -22.61
C PRO A 240 3.31 20.15 -23.91
N ALA A 241 3.09 18.83 -23.80
CA ALA A 241 2.81 18.02 -24.98
C ALA A 241 1.78 18.86 -25.68
N THR A 242 2.19 19.47 -26.80
CA THR A 242 1.34 20.36 -27.59
C THR A 242 0.07 19.58 -27.65
N VAL A 243 -0.96 20.12 -27.01
CA VAL A 243 -2.26 19.46 -26.90
C VAL A 243 -2.72 19.42 -28.34
N ALA A 244 -2.30 18.36 -29.03
CA ALA A 244 -2.83 18.02 -30.32
C ALA A 244 -4.31 17.82 -30.03
N ASP A 245 -5.01 18.81 -30.44
CA ASP A 245 -6.42 18.98 -30.63
C ASP A 245 -7.32 17.96 -29.89
N ASP A 246 -8.05 18.45 -28.90
CA ASP A 246 -8.93 17.72 -27.97
C ASP A 246 -10.18 17.10 -28.66
N GLN A 247 -10.12 16.84 -29.97
CA GLN A 247 -11.33 16.49 -30.73
C GLN A 247 -11.61 15.01 -30.92
N THR A 248 -10.76 14.08 -30.41
CA THR A 248 -11.03 12.63 -30.64
C THR A 248 -10.58 11.71 -29.51
N LYS A 249 -10.87 12.04 -28.25
CA LYS A 249 -10.73 11.02 -27.21
C LYS A 249 -11.92 10.08 -27.27
N PRO A 250 -11.73 8.80 -27.63
CA PRO A 250 -12.83 7.86 -27.77
C PRO A 250 -13.55 7.72 -26.43
N THR A 251 -14.88 7.76 -26.47
CA THR A 251 -15.71 7.45 -25.33
C THR A 251 -16.00 5.95 -25.28
N CYS A 252 -16.14 5.40 -24.08
CA CYS A 252 -16.49 3.99 -23.91
C CYS A 252 -17.85 3.70 -24.55
N PRO A 253 -17.96 2.74 -25.47
CA PRO A 253 -19.23 2.41 -26.13
C PRO A 253 -20.29 1.83 -25.18
N CYS A 254 -19.90 1.39 -23.99
CA CYS A 254 -20.80 0.78 -23.02
C CYS A 254 -21.39 1.77 -22.01
N CYS A 255 -20.60 2.76 -21.57
CA CYS A 255 -21.01 3.67 -20.49
C CYS A 255 -20.82 5.16 -20.82
N GLY A 256 -20.33 5.51 -22.00
CA GLY A 256 -20.01 6.88 -22.40
C GLY A 256 -18.82 7.52 -21.64
N GLY A 257 -18.21 6.80 -20.72
CA GLY A 257 -17.10 7.28 -19.91
C GLY A 257 -15.83 7.53 -20.74
N ARG A 258 -14.97 8.42 -20.23
CA ARG A 258 -13.72 8.83 -20.89
C ARG A 258 -12.73 7.65 -20.92
N MET A 259 -12.25 7.27 -22.10
CA MET A 259 -11.21 6.24 -22.27
C MET A 259 -9.82 6.88 -22.28
N ILE A 260 -8.85 6.20 -21.69
CA ILE A 260 -7.44 6.58 -21.72
C ILE A 260 -6.71 5.57 -22.61
N VAL A 261 -5.98 6.07 -23.61
CA VAL A 261 -5.09 5.25 -24.42
C VAL A 261 -3.89 4.86 -23.56
N ILE A 262 -3.74 3.56 -23.27
CA ILE A 262 -2.65 3.03 -22.44
C ILE A 262 -1.49 2.48 -23.26
N GLU A 263 -1.71 2.16 -24.53
CA GLU A 263 -0.67 1.70 -25.44
C GLU A 263 -1.10 1.95 -26.91
N VAL A 264 -0.15 2.37 -27.72
CA VAL A 264 -0.34 2.53 -29.18
C VAL A 264 0.71 1.66 -29.86
N PHE A 265 0.30 0.85 -30.84
CA PHE A 265 1.23 -0.01 -31.61
C PHE A 265 1.16 0.33 -33.08
N GLU A 266 2.26 0.10 -33.80
CA GLU A 266 2.29 0.14 -35.24
C GLU A 266 1.53 -1.05 -35.85
N ARG A 267 1.03 -0.87 -37.06
CA ARG A 267 0.28 -1.91 -37.77
C ARG A 267 1.15 -3.17 -37.92
N GLY A 268 0.73 -4.30 -37.30
CA GLY A 268 1.47 -5.58 -37.31
C GLY A 268 2.30 -5.85 -36.05
N ALA A 269 2.45 -4.88 -35.16
CA ALA A 269 3.08 -5.10 -33.85
C ALA A 269 2.10 -5.76 -32.87
N THR A 270 2.63 -6.65 -32.03
CA THR A 270 1.83 -7.28 -30.96
C THR A 270 1.89 -6.47 -29.67
N PRO A 271 0.76 -6.33 -28.93
CA PRO A 271 0.74 -5.68 -27.63
C PRO A 271 1.76 -6.29 -26.67
N ARG A 272 2.51 -5.47 -25.94
CA ARG A 272 3.43 -5.94 -24.89
C ARG A 272 2.69 -6.65 -23.74
N HIS A 273 1.41 -6.35 -23.59
CA HIS A 273 0.50 -7.07 -22.70
C HIS A 273 -0.51 -7.88 -23.52
N ARG A 274 -0.22 -9.14 -23.74
CA ARG A 274 -1.25 -10.10 -24.20
C ARG A 274 -2.33 -10.17 -23.12
N PRO A 275 -3.61 -9.88 -23.43
CA PRO A 275 -4.70 -10.23 -22.53
C PRO A 275 -4.69 -11.75 -22.39
N THR A 276 -4.31 -12.28 -21.24
CA THR A 276 -4.47 -13.69 -20.91
C THR A 276 -5.97 -13.96 -20.74
N ALA A 277 -6.57 -14.62 -21.70
CA ALA A 277 -7.94 -15.11 -21.82
C ALA A 277 -9.05 -14.01 -21.77
N PRO A 278 -10.12 -14.19 -22.54
CA PRO A 278 -11.25 -13.27 -22.49
C PRO A 278 -11.83 -13.21 -21.07
N PRO A 279 -12.24 -12.03 -20.58
CA PRO A 279 -12.91 -11.94 -19.30
C PRO A 279 -14.18 -12.78 -19.34
N ILE A 280 -14.35 -13.64 -18.34
CA ILE A 280 -15.64 -14.29 -18.11
C ILE A 280 -16.60 -13.15 -17.77
N VAL A 281 -17.48 -12.82 -18.71
CA VAL A 281 -18.54 -11.85 -18.50
C VAL A 281 -19.57 -12.54 -17.62
N ILE A 282 -19.54 -12.25 -16.33
CA ILE A 282 -20.63 -12.59 -15.43
C ILE A 282 -21.73 -11.56 -15.74
N ARG A 283 -22.72 -11.95 -16.53
CA ARG A 283 -23.98 -11.18 -16.64
C ARG A 283 -24.69 -11.35 -15.29
N ILE A 284 -24.81 -10.27 -14.56
CA ILE A 284 -25.74 -10.17 -13.44
C ILE A 284 -27.06 -9.73 -14.08
N ASP A 285 -27.97 -10.66 -14.29
CA ASP A 285 -29.36 -10.31 -14.59
C ASP A 285 -29.96 -9.73 -13.32
N THR A 286 -30.18 -8.43 -13.33
CA THR A 286 -31.05 -7.73 -12.38
C THR A 286 -32.43 -7.71 -12.98
N SER A 287 -33.26 -8.70 -12.68
CA SER A 287 -34.71 -8.64 -12.78
C SER A 287 -35.30 -8.60 -11.39
#